data_11c669b74cf2976dd5239f417ddfa29e
#
_entry.id   11c669b74cf2976dd5239f417ddfa29e
#
_cell.length_a   1.000
_cell.length_b   1.000
_cell.length_c   1.000
_cell.angle_alpha   90.00
_cell.angle_beta   90.00
_cell.angle_gamma   90.00
#
_symmetry.space_group_name_H-M   'P 1'
#
loop_
_entity.id
_entity.type
_entity.pdbx_description
1 polymer ?
#
loop_
_entity_poly.entity_id
_entity_poly.type
_entity_poly.pdbx_seq_one_letter_code
_entity_poly.pdbx_strand_id
1 'polypeptide(L)'
;MDHTGACAAFDRIWLHPAEFDRFCEKNPELRDRLCPLWEPDEIRIGEYNLTIVLIPGHTPGSIALLENKKRFLIGGDSVQNGGIFMFGPGRSMESFIYSMDKLETILTGFDTVYASHGDLTVSPELIPELRQGAADVLAGKITGQDSGKPFPCKLYECGKVRFLYEP
;
A
#
# COMPACT_ATOMS: atom_id res chain seq x y z
N MET A 1 9.99 -7.66 0.80
CA MET A 1 8.83 -8.33 1.47
C MET A 1 9.16 -8.43 2.95
N ASP A 2 8.98 -7.36 3.64
CA ASP A 2 9.28 -7.20 5.06
C ASP A 2 8.09 -7.58 5.97
N HIS A 3 6.88 -7.77 5.36
CA HIS A 3 5.67 -8.16 6.09
C HIS A 3 5.32 -9.66 6.01
N THR A 4 6.17 -10.51 5.41
CA THR A 4 5.87 -11.94 5.18
C THR A 4 6.63 -12.92 6.08
N GLY A 5 7.40 -12.41 7.04
CA GLY A 5 8.32 -13.24 7.85
C GLY A 5 7.65 -14.32 8.70
N ALA A 6 6.37 -14.16 9.06
CA ALA A 6 5.63 -15.10 9.88
C ALA A 6 4.64 -15.97 9.09
N CYS A 7 4.57 -15.85 7.77
CA CYS A 7 3.56 -16.55 6.96
C CYS A 7 3.60 -18.08 7.12
N ALA A 8 4.78 -18.67 7.34
CA ALA A 8 4.92 -20.10 7.55
C ALA A 8 4.17 -20.65 8.79
N ALA A 9 3.85 -19.78 9.76
CA ALA A 9 3.12 -20.15 10.97
C ALA A 9 1.60 -20.29 10.75
N PHE A 10 1.08 -19.94 9.56
CA PHE A 10 -0.35 -19.93 9.27
C PHE A 10 -0.71 -20.99 8.23
N ASP A 11 -1.87 -21.65 8.40
CA ASP A 11 -2.39 -22.63 7.44
C ASP A 11 -2.98 -22.00 6.19
N ARG A 12 -3.42 -20.73 6.29
CA ARG A 12 -4.00 -19.95 5.20
C ARG A 12 -3.38 -18.58 5.14
N ILE A 13 -3.02 -18.17 3.92
CA ILE A 13 -2.40 -16.87 3.65
C ILE A 13 -3.26 -16.17 2.60
N TRP A 14 -3.92 -15.09 3.03
CA TRP A 14 -4.83 -14.35 2.18
C TRP A 14 -4.09 -13.18 1.54
N LEU A 15 -4.07 -13.14 0.20
CA LEU A 15 -3.52 -12.02 -0.55
C LEU A 15 -4.17 -11.91 -1.92
N HIS A 16 -4.03 -10.75 -2.54
CA HIS A 16 -4.54 -10.56 -3.89
C HIS A 16 -3.73 -11.42 -4.88
N PRO A 17 -4.38 -12.10 -5.85
CA PRO A 17 -3.70 -13.02 -6.80
C PRO A 17 -2.55 -12.41 -7.58
N ALA A 18 -2.55 -11.10 -7.83
CA ALA A 18 -1.43 -10.41 -8.48
C ALA A 18 -0.10 -10.48 -7.70
N GLU A 19 -0.14 -10.91 -6.43
CA GLU A 19 1.07 -11.11 -5.59
C GLU A 19 1.51 -12.58 -5.51
N PHE A 20 0.73 -13.53 -6.02
CA PHE A 20 0.98 -14.97 -5.82
C PHE A 20 2.36 -15.39 -6.34
N ASP A 21 2.67 -15.06 -7.58
CA ASP A 21 3.95 -15.48 -8.18
C ASP A 21 5.13 -14.86 -7.43
N ARG A 22 5.07 -13.57 -7.15
CA ARG A 22 6.11 -12.87 -6.39
C ARG A 22 6.29 -13.40 -4.96
N PHE A 23 5.20 -13.79 -4.31
CA PHE A 23 5.25 -14.43 -3.00
C PHE A 23 5.87 -15.81 -3.09
N CYS A 24 5.46 -16.63 -4.07
CA CYS A 24 5.95 -17.99 -4.28
C CYS A 24 7.41 -18.04 -4.75
N GLU A 25 7.95 -17.03 -5.41
CA GLU A 25 9.38 -16.94 -5.73
C GLU A 25 10.27 -17.06 -4.48
N LYS A 26 9.79 -16.54 -3.35
CA LYS A 26 10.53 -16.57 -2.07
C LYS A 26 10.06 -17.64 -1.10
N ASN A 27 8.83 -18.14 -1.27
CA ASN A 27 8.17 -19.07 -0.38
C ASN A 27 7.43 -20.15 -1.21
N PRO A 28 8.14 -20.92 -2.04
CA PRO A 28 7.50 -21.89 -2.94
C PRO A 28 6.71 -22.98 -2.18
N GLU A 29 7.15 -23.33 -0.97
CA GLU A 29 6.52 -24.32 -0.10
C GLU A 29 5.18 -23.88 0.49
N LEU A 30 4.86 -22.59 0.41
CA LEU A 30 3.60 -22.02 0.95
C LEU A 30 2.52 -21.86 -0.13
N ARG A 31 2.78 -22.25 -1.39
CA ARG A 31 1.86 -22.03 -2.51
C ARG A 31 0.46 -22.58 -2.25
N ASP A 32 0.36 -23.76 -1.70
CA ASP A 32 -0.91 -24.46 -1.45
C ASP A 32 -1.71 -23.85 -0.29
N ARG A 33 -1.12 -22.92 0.46
CA ARG A 33 -1.78 -22.17 1.55
C ARG A 33 -2.36 -20.84 1.09
N LEU A 34 -2.09 -20.43 -0.17
CA LEU A 34 -2.56 -19.15 -0.68
C LEU A 34 -4.07 -19.19 -0.93
N CYS A 35 -4.75 -18.21 -0.39
CA CYS A 35 -6.17 -17.98 -0.59
C CYS A 35 -6.35 -16.67 -1.33
N PRO A 36 -7.05 -16.65 -2.47
CA PRO A 36 -7.27 -15.41 -3.21
C PRO A 36 -8.17 -14.47 -2.42
N LEU A 37 -7.85 -13.19 -2.49
CA LEU A 37 -8.58 -12.11 -1.87
C LEU A 37 -8.84 -11.03 -2.92
N TRP A 38 -10.11 -10.72 -3.15
CA TRP A 38 -10.55 -9.78 -4.17
C TRP A 38 -11.30 -8.61 -3.55
N GLU A 39 -11.41 -7.52 -4.26
CA GLU A 39 -12.36 -6.47 -3.95
C GLU A 39 -13.74 -6.86 -4.51
N PRO A 40 -14.83 -6.73 -3.76
CA PRO A 40 -14.96 -6.21 -2.39
C PRO A 40 -15.18 -7.33 -1.33
N ASP A 41 -14.34 -8.37 -1.31
CA ASP A 41 -14.46 -9.42 -0.30
C ASP A 41 -14.45 -8.85 1.12
N GLU A 42 -15.00 -9.61 2.06
CA GLU A 42 -15.02 -9.24 3.48
C GLU A 42 -14.28 -10.28 4.34
N ILE A 43 -13.46 -9.81 5.24
CA ILE A 43 -12.81 -10.63 6.28
C ILE A 43 -13.42 -10.29 7.63
N ARG A 44 -13.93 -11.30 8.32
CA ARG A 44 -14.48 -11.15 9.67
C ARG A 44 -13.52 -11.66 10.72
N ILE A 45 -13.13 -10.78 11.64
CA ILE A 45 -12.22 -11.09 12.76
C ILE A 45 -12.86 -10.57 14.05
N GLY A 46 -13.47 -11.48 14.83
CA GLY A 46 -14.21 -11.07 16.03
C GLY A 46 -15.35 -10.13 15.70
N GLU A 47 -15.33 -8.92 16.25
CA GLU A 47 -16.34 -7.88 16.00
C GLU A 47 -16.06 -7.02 14.75
N TYR A 48 -14.88 -7.17 14.12
CA TYR A 48 -14.49 -6.38 12.97
C TYR A 48 -14.95 -7.04 11.67
N ASN A 49 -15.43 -6.21 10.75
CA ASN A 49 -15.76 -6.60 9.38
C ASN A 49 -14.95 -5.73 8.40
N LEU A 50 -13.89 -6.30 7.85
CA LEU A 50 -12.92 -5.62 7.02
C LEU A 50 -13.26 -5.84 5.55
N THR A 51 -13.67 -4.80 4.86
CA THR A 51 -13.92 -4.82 3.41
C THR A 51 -12.62 -4.57 2.67
N ILE A 52 -12.33 -5.39 1.66
CA ILE A 52 -11.14 -5.25 0.82
C ILE A 52 -11.33 -4.11 -0.18
N VAL A 53 -10.36 -3.22 -0.23
CA VAL A 53 -10.23 -2.16 -1.23
C VAL A 53 -8.92 -2.38 -1.98
N LEU A 54 -8.98 -2.69 -3.26
CA LEU A 54 -7.78 -2.87 -4.09
C LEU A 54 -7.17 -1.50 -4.43
N ILE A 55 -5.90 -1.30 -4.06
CA ILE A 55 -5.15 -0.04 -4.21
C ILE A 55 -3.78 -0.29 -4.84
N PRO A 56 -3.72 -0.74 -6.11
CA PRO A 56 -2.45 -1.02 -6.79
C PRO A 56 -1.57 0.24 -6.91
N GLY A 57 -0.27 0.01 -7.06
CA GLY A 57 0.72 1.07 -7.24
C GLY A 57 2.01 0.79 -6.49
N HIS A 58 1.96 0.70 -5.15
CA HIS A 58 3.12 0.21 -4.39
C HIS A 58 3.46 -1.25 -4.75
N THR A 59 2.44 -2.09 -4.89
CA THR A 59 2.53 -3.38 -5.60
C THR A 59 1.26 -3.59 -6.43
N PRO A 60 1.25 -4.53 -7.42
CA PRO A 60 0.07 -4.77 -8.25
C PRO A 60 -1.16 -5.25 -7.46
N GLY A 61 -0.93 -5.98 -6.38
CA GLY A 61 -1.96 -6.54 -5.51
C GLY A 61 -2.07 -5.84 -4.16
N SER A 62 -1.59 -4.61 -4.01
CA SER A 62 -1.79 -3.83 -2.79
C SER A 62 -3.27 -3.66 -2.47
N ILE A 63 -3.64 -3.95 -1.24
CA ILE A 63 -5.00 -3.79 -0.72
C ILE A 63 -5.00 -2.90 0.53
N ALA A 64 -6.09 -2.19 0.74
CA ALA A 64 -6.44 -1.62 2.03
C ALA A 64 -7.63 -2.39 2.63
N LEU A 65 -7.76 -2.32 3.95
CA LEU A 65 -8.85 -2.97 4.68
C LEU A 65 -9.70 -1.89 5.36
N LEU A 66 -10.94 -1.73 4.89
CA LEU A 66 -11.86 -0.73 5.41
C LEU A 66 -12.78 -1.33 6.48
N GLU A 67 -12.79 -0.76 7.66
CA GLU A 67 -13.76 -1.05 8.72
C GLU A 67 -14.74 0.11 8.89
N ASN A 68 -15.94 -0.05 8.35
CA ASN A 68 -16.94 1.03 8.29
C ASN A 68 -17.55 1.39 9.65
N LYS A 69 -17.76 0.43 10.57
CA LYS A 69 -18.43 0.68 11.85
C LYS A 69 -17.50 1.39 12.84
N LYS A 70 -16.23 0.99 12.89
CA LYS A 70 -15.21 1.59 13.75
C LYS A 70 -14.47 2.73 13.04
N ARG A 71 -14.80 2.96 11.77
CA ARG A 71 -14.35 4.10 10.96
C ARG A 71 -12.82 4.20 10.85
N PHE A 72 -12.17 3.10 10.43
CA PHE A 72 -10.75 3.10 10.13
C PHE A 72 -10.41 2.37 8.82
N LEU A 73 -9.28 2.74 8.26
CA LEU A 73 -8.66 2.08 7.12
C LEU A 73 -7.29 1.53 7.54
N ILE A 74 -6.96 0.30 7.19
CA ILE A 74 -5.59 -0.19 7.25
C ILE A 74 -4.99 0.03 5.87
N GLY A 75 -4.10 1.03 5.76
CA GLY A 75 -3.57 1.51 4.48
C GLY A 75 -2.31 0.77 4.01
N GLY A 76 -1.71 -0.04 4.89
CA GLY A 76 -0.47 -0.77 4.59
C GLY A 76 0.66 0.15 4.17
N ASP A 77 1.42 -0.28 3.17
CA ASP A 77 2.55 0.47 2.62
C ASP A 77 2.13 1.56 1.62
N SER A 78 0.85 1.60 1.25
CA SER A 78 0.35 2.56 0.27
C SER A 78 -0.09 3.88 0.90
N VAL A 79 -0.59 3.88 2.17
CA VAL A 79 -1.05 5.09 2.85
C VAL A 79 -0.30 5.25 4.16
N GLN A 80 0.82 5.96 4.10
CA GLN A 80 1.74 6.17 5.23
C GLN A 80 2.55 7.45 5.05
N ASN A 81 3.10 7.99 6.14
CA ASN A 81 4.03 9.12 6.11
C ASN A 81 5.50 8.68 6.18
N GLY A 82 5.78 7.38 6.15
CA GLY A 82 7.10 6.81 5.86
C GLY A 82 7.47 6.93 4.39
N GLY A 83 8.66 6.46 4.04
CA GLY A 83 9.09 6.43 2.62
C GLY A 83 8.40 5.33 1.83
N ILE A 84 7.52 5.69 0.91
CA ILE A 84 6.84 4.74 0.02
C ILE A 84 7.77 4.33 -1.12
N PHE A 85 8.06 3.04 -1.21
CA PHE A 85 8.94 2.50 -2.26
C PHE A 85 8.15 2.37 -3.57
N MET A 86 8.52 3.19 -4.56
CA MET A 86 7.90 3.25 -5.89
C MET A 86 8.90 2.97 -7.00
N PHE A 87 9.87 2.07 -6.77
CA PHE A 87 10.87 1.63 -7.73
C PHE A 87 10.95 0.11 -7.81
N GLY A 88 11.46 -0.38 -8.95
CA GLY A 88 11.57 -1.81 -9.26
C GLY A 88 10.28 -2.44 -9.78
N PRO A 89 10.32 -3.73 -10.16
CA PRO A 89 9.24 -4.40 -10.87
C PRO A 89 7.90 -4.36 -10.16
N GLY A 90 6.85 -4.11 -10.92
CA GLY A 90 5.46 -4.15 -10.46
C GLY A 90 4.97 -2.89 -9.74
N ARG A 91 5.83 -1.85 -9.60
CA ARG A 91 5.40 -0.56 -9.06
C ARG A 91 4.97 0.37 -10.19
N SER A 92 3.94 1.16 -9.94
CA SER A 92 3.41 2.12 -10.90
C SER A 92 2.87 3.34 -10.20
N MET A 93 3.43 4.51 -10.53
CA MET A 93 2.99 5.79 -10.00
C MET A 93 1.59 6.15 -10.52
N GLU A 94 1.28 5.79 -11.77
CA GLU A 94 -0.04 5.99 -12.36
C GLU A 94 -1.12 5.19 -11.63
N SER A 95 -0.84 3.89 -11.37
CA SER A 95 -1.77 3.05 -10.60
C SER A 95 -1.92 3.54 -9.17
N PHE A 96 -0.85 4.08 -8.58
CA PHE A 96 -0.88 4.66 -7.24
C PHE A 96 -1.80 5.90 -7.21
N ILE A 97 -1.67 6.82 -8.18
CA ILE A 97 -2.53 8.00 -8.31
C ILE A 97 -4.00 7.56 -8.42
N TYR A 98 -4.30 6.60 -9.32
CA TYR A 98 -5.65 6.05 -9.46
C TYR A 98 -6.18 5.47 -8.14
N SER A 99 -5.34 4.78 -7.38
CA SER A 99 -5.71 4.22 -6.08
C SER A 99 -6.00 5.29 -5.04
N MET A 100 -5.23 6.40 -5.03
CA MET A 100 -5.51 7.53 -4.14
C MET A 100 -6.80 8.26 -4.56
N ASP A 101 -7.04 8.48 -5.87
CA ASP A 101 -8.31 9.03 -6.38
C ASP A 101 -9.50 8.17 -5.90
N LYS A 102 -9.38 6.85 -5.96
CA LYS A 102 -10.40 5.92 -5.48
C LYS A 102 -10.63 6.05 -3.97
N LEU A 103 -9.55 6.10 -3.16
CA LEU A 103 -9.67 6.28 -1.71
C LEU A 103 -10.29 7.63 -1.34
N GLU A 104 -10.04 8.69 -2.13
CA GLU A 104 -10.68 10.00 -1.95
C GLU A 104 -12.21 9.91 -2.05
N THR A 105 -12.76 9.02 -2.87
CA THR A 105 -14.21 8.85 -3.00
C THR A 105 -14.88 8.27 -1.75
N ILE A 106 -14.11 7.64 -0.88
CA ILE A 106 -14.58 6.97 0.34
C ILE A 106 -14.04 7.59 1.64
N LEU A 107 -13.41 8.77 1.57
CA LEU A 107 -12.80 9.46 2.72
C LEU A 107 -13.80 9.67 3.88
N THR A 108 -15.08 9.85 3.59
CA THR A 108 -16.11 10.00 4.63
C THR A 108 -16.41 8.69 5.39
N GLY A 109 -15.87 7.56 4.93
CA GLY A 109 -16.07 6.23 5.53
C GLY A 109 -15.17 5.95 6.75
N PHE A 110 -14.08 6.71 6.94
CA PHE A 110 -13.12 6.47 8.02
C PHE A 110 -12.50 7.77 8.53
N ASP A 111 -12.05 7.76 9.78
CA ASP A 111 -11.47 8.92 10.47
C ASP A 111 -9.98 8.71 10.78
N THR A 112 -9.49 7.49 10.62
CA THR A 112 -8.11 7.11 10.96
C THR A 112 -7.58 6.11 9.92
N VAL A 113 -6.31 6.26 9.54
CA VAL A 113 -5.61 5.27 8.72
C VAL A 113 -4.48 4.66 9.55
N TYR A 114 -4.46 3.33 9.64
CA TYR A 114 -3.33 2.57 10.19
C TYR A 114 -2.32 2.29 9.09
N ALA A 115 -1.08 2.70 9.31
CA ALA A 115 0.02 2.59 8.37
C ALA A 115 0.99 1.48 8.75
N SER A 116 1.76 0.96 7.77
CA SER A 116 2.81 -0.03 8.04
C SER A 116 4.11 0.59 8.51
N HIS A 117 4.45 1.79 8.05
CA HIS A 117 5.71 2.49 8.37
C HIS A 117 5.46 3.97 8.66
N GLY A 118 6.40 4.57 9.40
CA GLY A 118 6.25 5.93 9.89
C GLY A 118 5.44 5.96 11.19
N ASP A 119 4.48 6.88 11.29
CA ASP A 119 3.56 6.91 12.41
C ASP A 119 2.55 5.76 12.31
N LEU A 120 2.17 5.19 13.46
CA LEU A 120 1.21 4.08 13.51
C LEU A 120 -0.13 4.47 12.89
N THR A 121 -0.55 5.71 13.10
CA THR A 121 -1.78 6.26 12.53
C THR A 121 -1.51 7.58 11.83
N VAL A 122 -2.18 7.76 10.69
CA VAL A 122 -2.14 9.02 9.93
C VAL A 122 -3.56 9.50 9.67
N SER A 123 -3.70 10.82 9.42
CA SER A 123 -4.97 11.40 9.03
C SER A 123 -5.37 10.97 7.62
N PRO A 124 -6.67 10.77 7.32
CA PRO A 124 -7.16 10.58 5.96
C PRO A 124 -6.78 11.70 4.97
N GLU A 125 -6.56 12.93 5.45
CA GLU A 125 -6.08 14.05 4.64
C GLU A 125 -4.70 13.81 3.98
N LEU A 126 -3.94 12.84 4.46
CA LEU A 126 -2.69 12.42 3.82
C LEU A 126 -2.94 11.83 2.42
N ILE A 127 -4.12 11.24 2.15
CA ILE A 127 -4.42 10.58 0.86
C ILE A 127 -4.36 11.57 -0.32
N PRO A 128 -5.06 12.72 -0.30
CA PRO A 128 -4.90 13.73 -1.36
C PRO A 128 -3.48 14.31 -1.44
N GLU A 129 -2.75 14.42 -0.33
CA GLU A 129 -1.34 14.85 -0.35
C GLU A 129 -0.45 13.82 -1.07
N LEU A 130 -0.62 12.52 -0.79
CA LEU A 130 0.07 11.42 -1.45
C LEU A 130 -0.23 11.40 -2.96
N ARG A 131 -1.50 11.56 -3.31
CA ARG A 131 -1.93 11.66 -4.72
C ARG A 131 -1.22 12.79 -5.45
N GLN A 132 -1.23 13.99 -4.85
CA GLN A 132 -0.61 15.17 -5.45
C GLN A 132 0.91 14.99 -5.58
N GLY A 133 1.57 14.48 -4.55
CA GLY A 133 3.01 14.20 -4.58
C GLY A 133 3.39 13.18 -5.67
N ALA A 134 2.59 12.12 -5.83
CA ALA A 134 2.79 11.14 -6.89
C ALA A 134 2.61 11.76 -8.29
N ALA A 135 1.62 12.61 -8.47
CA ALA A 135 1.39 13.33 -9.73
C ALA A 135 2.53 14.31 -10.05
N ASP A 136 3.11 14.97 -9.06
CA ASP A 136 4.24 15.89 -9.25
C ASP A 136 5.53 15.16 -9.62
N VAL A 137 5.77 13.97 -9.04
CA VAL A 137 6.87 13.08 -9.42
C VAL A 137 6.70 12.59 -10.86
N LEU A 138 5.52 12.09 -11.21
CA LEU A 138 5.22 11.56 -12.54
C LEU A 138 5.32 12.65 -13.64
N ALA A 139 4.90 13.86 -13.32
CA ALA A 139 4.99 15.00 -14.23
C ALA A 139 6.40 15.62 -14.33
N GLY A 140 7.37 15.11 -13.57
CA GLY A 140 8.74 15.65 -13.53
C GLY A 140 8.83 17.09 -13.00
N LYS A 141 7.81 17.57 -12.29
CA LYS A 141 7.79 18.94 -11.75
C LYS A 141 8.86 19.15 -10.68
N ILE A 142 9.20 18.08 -9.96
CA ILE A 142 10.21 18.10 -8.92
C ILE A 142 11.17 16.94 -9.15
N THR A 143 12.45 17.26 -9.21
CA THR A 143 13.50 16.25 -9.23
C THR A 143 13.85 15.89 -7.78
N GLY A 144 13.62 14.64 -7.39
CA GLY A 144 14.00 14.15 -6.08
C GLY A 144 15.51 14.21 -5.82
N GLN A 145 15.87 14.24 -4.55
CA GLN A 145 17.25 14.20 -4.10
C GLN A 145 17.81 12.78 -4.17
N ASP A 146 19.15 12.65 -4.07
CA ASP A 146 19.77 11.34 -3.85
C ASP A 146 19.21 10.74 -2.54
N SER A 147 18.72 9.53 -2.62
CA SER A 147 18.09 8.87 -1.47
C SER A 147 19.10 8.43 -0.39
N GLY A 148 20.39 8.40 -0.71
CA GLY A 148 21.44 7.82 0.13
C GLY A 148 21.28 6.31 0.38
N LYS A 149 20.36 5.65 -0.34
CA LYS A 149 20.11 4.20 -0.24
C LYS A 149 21.05 3.45 -1.21
N PRO A 150 21.33 2.17 -0.96
CA PRO A 150 22.15 1.34 -1.86
C PRO A 150 21.40 0.94 -3.16
N PHE A 151 20.29 1.59 -3.45
CA PHE A 151 19.46 1.37 -4.63
C PHE A 151 19.48 2.62 -5.54
N PRO A 152 19.36 2.46 -6.85
CA PRO A 152 19.34 3.59 -7.79
C PRO A 152 17.97 4.29 -7.76
N CYS A 153 17.63 4.89 -6.62
CA CYS A 153 16.37 5.60 -6.44
C CYS A 153 16.60 7.02 -5.90
N LYS A 154 15.67 7.91 -6.24
CA LYS A 154 15.59 9.27 -5.69
C LYS A 154 14.56 9.35 -4.59
N LEU A 155 14.77 10.27 -3.67
CA LEU A 155 13.82 10.64 -2.63
C LEU A 155 13.10 11.91 -3.04
N TYR A 156 11.78 11.82 -3.21
CA TYR A 156 10.87 12.96 -3.17
C TYR A 156 10.40 13.15 -1.74
N GLU A 157 10.45 14.37 -1.23
CA GLU A 157 9.96 14.72 0.09
C GLU A 157 9.25 16.09 0.03
N CYS A 158 7.98 16.11 0.45
CA CYS A 158 7.19 17.33 0.59
C CYS A 158 6.21 17.17 1.76
N GLY A 159 6.43 17.93 2.83
CA GLY A 159 5.64 17.78 4.05
C GLY A 159 5.73 16.38 4.65
N LYS A 160 4.60 15.68 4.69
CA LYS A 160 4.51 14.29 5.17
C LYS A 160 4.63 13.25 4.06
N VAL A 161 4.71 13.67 2.81
CA VAL A 161 4.77 12.79 1.64
C VAL A 161 6.21 12.46 1.30
N ARG A 162 6.52 11.17 1.18
CA ARG A 162 7.84 10.68 0.83
C ARG A 162 7.76 9.53 -0.16
N PHE A 163 8.40 9.67 -1.32
CA PHE A 163 8.53 8.59 -2.30
C PHE A 163 10.00 8.29 -2.57
N LEU A 164 10.31 6.99 -2.60
CA LEU A 164 11.55 6.46 -3.15
C LEU A 164 11.23 5.92 -4.53
N TYR A 165 11.70 6.55 -5.60
CA TYR A 165 11.28 6.27 -6.98
C TYR A 165 12.46 6.23 -7.95
N GLU A 166 12.27 5.58 -9.09
CA GLU A 166 13.19 5.65 -10.23
C GLU A 166 12.94 6.94 -11.01
N PRO A 167 14.01 7.71 -11.34
CA PRO A 167 13.89 8.97 -12.07
C PRO A 167 13.51 8.76 -13.55
#